data_6b1966d5dde5a62b6ce6c908fa666924
#
_entry.id   6b1966d5dde5a62b6ce6c908fa666924
#
_cell.length_a   1.000
_cell.length_b   1.000
_cell.length_c   1.000
_cell.angle_alpha   90.00
_cell.angle_beta   90.00
_cell.angle_gamma   90.00
#
_symmetry.space_group_name_H-M   'P 1'
#
loop_
_entity.id
_entity.type
_entity.pdbx_description
1 polymer ?
#
loop_
_entity_poly.entity_id
_entity_poly.type
_entity_poly.pdbx_seq_one_letter_code
_entity_poly.pdbx_strand_id
1 'polypeptide(L)'
;MSKIAYNYIQIFAAVALMGYWCTNSIATFLFGDTPSVVSIAYWAVLLAMSIIVMRICRRDIQIRDNRFLMCYTVIMFAYVIRMFIDMVFGPFVGEVPNTMFLTDILVVGCGVFVTTFALMSCRHYLDINNICKLIYWIGFIIILIIPHITELDVDNMQDAEERMDAGRGMGSLAIVKVGVIEIIVAIHLILNNKRKYLYIPGLLFAIWTTLAAGSRGGLIALIVALFYYLIINSRKNIFKLLLVVVCLCAVIVYIIPILEWISEYFPVIGYRMLETVVENDQSGREVLREKAYELIYNNPVLGYSYRLVPMPTGYRCHNGVLDIFLAFGIPIGLLVLYVAYFKSIIMATSLMDKKEYFMPVVMTIWVLVASMSGSGITDATFCFTMCLLGTIYYRSKSNLI
;
A
#
# COMPACT_ATOMS: atom_id res chain seq x y z
N MET A 1 -30.09 -8.82 -1.36
CA MET A 1 -29.05 -8.96 -2.44
C MET A 1 -28.92 -10.43 -2.79
N SER A 2 -28.77 -10.78 -4.09
CA SER A 2 -28.55 -12.17 -4.52
C SER A 2 -27.16 -12.66 -4.08
N LYS A 3 -26.98 -14.00 -3.94
CA LYS A 3 -25.68 -14.62 -3.61
C LYS A 3 -24.62 -14.30 -4.67
N ILE A 4 -25.02 -14.21 -5.94
CA ILE A 4 -24.12 -13.84 -7.05
C ILE A 4 -23.60 -12.43 -6.88
N ALA A 5 -24.46 -11.44 -6.59
CA ALA A 5 -24.06 -10.06 -6.38
C ALA A 5 -23.15 -9.91 -5.13
N TYR A 6 -23.44 -10.65 -4.06
CA TYR A 6 -22.59 -10.69 -2.87
C TYR A 6 -21.17 -11.20 -3.20
N ASN A 7 -21.07 -12.36 -3.87
CA ASN A 7 -19.77 -12.93 -4.25
C ASN A 7 -18.99 -12.00 -5.21
N TYR A 8 -19.71 -11.37 -6.16
CA TYR A 8 -19.10 -10.40 -7.07
C TYR A 8 -18.44 -9.23 -6.32
N ILE A 9 -19.06 -8.69 -5.28
CA ILE A 9 -18.50 -7.63 -4.45
C ILE A 9 -17.23 -8.09 -3.73
N GLN A 10 -17.18 -9.32 -3.21
CA GLN A 10 -15.97 -9.85 -2.56
C GLN A 10 -14.82 -9.99 -3.57
N ILE A 11 -15.11 -10.53 -4.76
CA ILE A 11 -14.13 -10.64 -5.85
C ILE A 11 -13.63 -9.26 -6.26
N PHE A 12 -14.54 -8.31 -6.46
CA PHE A 12 -14.18 -6.92 -6.78
C PHE A 12 -13.23 -6.31 -5.74
N ALA A 13 -13.51 -6.46 -4.46
CA ALA A 13 -12.66 -5.94 -3.39
C ALA A 13 -11.28 -6.62 -3.36
N ALA A 14 -11.21 -7.93 -3.59
CA ALA A 14 -9.95 -8.67 -3.68
C ALA A 14 -9.12 -8.23 -4.91
N VAL A 15 -9.77 -8.10 -6.07
CA VAL A 15 -9.13 -7.62 -7.32
C VAL A 15 -8.64 -6.18 -7.15
N ALA A 16 -9.39 -5.30 -6.50
CA ALA A 16 -8.95 -3.93 -6.22
C ALA A 16 -7.66 -3.91 -5.39
N LEU A 17 -7.55 -4.75 -4.35
CA LEU A 17 -6.39 -4.77 -3.45
C LEU A 17 -5.15 -5.46 -4.05
N MET A 18 -5.32 -6.50 -4.85
CA MET A 18 -4.22 -7.38 -5.29
C MET A 18 -4.14 -7.56 -6.81
N GLY A 19 -5.21 -7.31 -7.54
CA GLY A 19 -5.35 -7.69 -8.94
C GLY A 19 -4.34 -7.03 -9.88
N TYR A 20 -3.90 -5.80 -9.61
CA TYR A 20 -2.86 -5.13 -10.40
C TYR A 20 -1.56 -5.92 -10.40
N TRP A 21 -1.11 -6.34 -9.22
CA TRP A 21 0.11 -7.12 -9.05
C TRP A 21 -0.01 -8.51 -9.67
N CYS A 22 -1.19 -9.14 -9.51
CA CYS A 22 -1.49 -10.43 -10.14
C CYS A 22 -1.39 -10.35 -11.66
N THR A 23 -2.04 -9.37 -12.26
CA THR A 23 -2.06 -9.19 -13.71
C THR A 23 -0.66 -8.93 -14.27
N ASN A 24 0.12 -8.07 -13.61
CA ASN A 24 1.48 -7.78 -14.02
C ASN A 24 2.40 -9.01 -13.89
N SER A 25 2.33 -9.74 -12.77
CA SER A 25 3.13 -10.95 -12.57
C SER A 25 2.84 -12.01 -13.62
N ILE A 26 1.58 -12.27 -13.93
CA ILE A 26 1.17 -13.21 -14.96
C ILE A 26 1.64 -12.73 -16.35
N ALA A 27 1.50 -11.43 -16.64
CA ALA A 27 1.95 -10.89 -17.92
C ALA A 27 3.46 -11.00 -18.08
N THR A 28 4.24 -10.66 -17.06
CA THR A 28 5.71 -10.82 -17.07
C THR A 28 6.11 -12.28 -17.25
N PHE A 29 5.42 -13.20 -16.58
CA PHE A 29 5.67 -14.64 -16.73
C PHE A 29 5.42 -15.16 -18.17
N LEU A 30 4.33 -14.70 -18.80
CA LEU A 30 3.93 -15.16 -20.13
C LEU A 30 4.69 -14.48 -21.27
N PHE A 31 5.03 -13.21 -21.14
CA PHE A 31 5.57 -12.38 -22.21
C PHE A 31 7.00 -11.89 -21.97
N GLY A 32 7.60 -12.21 -20.82
CA GLY A 32 8.93 -11.71 -20.43
C GLY A 32 8.97 -10.23 -20.05
N ASP A 33 7.86 -9.51 -20.19
CA ASP A 33 7.70 -8.10 -19.84
C ASP A 33 6.23 -7.81 -19.51
N THR A 34 5.93 -6.66 -18.88
CA THR A 34 4.55 -6.20 -18.70
C THR A 34 4.20 -5.17 -19.79
N PRO A 35 3.54 -5.58 -20.87
CA PRO A 35 3.12 -4.64 -21.90
C PRO A 35 2.20 -3.56 -21.31
N SER A 36 2.38 -2.30 -21.66
CA SER A 36 1.52 -1.19 -21.21
C SER A 36 0.02 -1.45 -21.46
N VAL A 37 -0.29 -2.19 -22.51
CA VAL A 37 -1.65 -2.64 -22.86
C VAL A 37 -2.27 -3.50 -21.74
N VAL A 38 -1.50 -4.36 -21.07
CA VAL A 38 -1.98 -5.20 -19.97
C VAL A 38 -2.37 -4.34 -18.75
N SER A 39 -1.54 -3.35 -18.42
CA SER A 39 -1.85 -2.41 -17.32
C SER A 39 -3.10 -1.58 -17.65
N ILE A 40 -3.24 -1.10 -18.88
CA ILE A 40 -4.43 -0.36 -19.33
C ILE A 40 -5.66 -1.26 -19.27
N ALA A 41 -5.57 -2.49 -19.77
CA ALA A 41 -6.67 -3.46 -19.73
C ALA A 41 -7.12 -3.76 -18.28
N TYR A 42 -6.18 -3.94 -17.35
CA TYR A 42 -6.50 -4.10 -15.93
C TYR A 42 -7.32 -2.92 -15.38
N TRP A 43 -6.87 -1.67 -15.62
CA TRP A 43 -7.60 -0.50 -15.13
C TRP A 43 -8.97 -0.35 -15.78
N ALA A 44 -9.11 -0.69 -17.06
CA ALA A 44 -10.40 -0.71 -17.76
C ALA A 44 -11.37 -1.75 -17.19
N VAL A 45 -10.88 -2.97 -16.90
CA VAL A 45 -11.68 -4.03 -16.26
C VAL A 45 -12.07 -3.60 -14.84
N LEU A 46 -11.16 -3.04 -14.06
CA LEU A 46 -11.45 -2.59 -12.70
C LEU A 46 -12.47 -1.44 -12.69
N LEU A 47 -12.39 -0.52 -13.65
CA LEU A 47 -13.39 0.54 -13.85
C LEU A 47 -14.77 -0.04 -14.17
N ALA A 48 -14.84 -1.00 -15.10
CA ALA A 48 -16.09 -1.67 -15.45
C ALA A 48 -16.70 -2.40 -14.23
N MET A 49 -15.87 -3.13 -13.46
CA MET A 49 -16.31 -3.77 -12.21
C MET A 49 -16.82 -2.74 -11.21
N SER A 50 -16.17 -1.59 -11.08
CA SER A 50 -16.57 -0.49 -10.20
C SER A 50 -17.96 0.05 -10.56
N ILE A 51 -18.22 0.27 -11.85
CA ILE A 51 -19.53 0.73 -12.35
C ILE A 51 -20.62 -0.30 -12.03
N ILE A 52 -20.34 -1.60 -12.24
CA ILE A 52 -21.28 -2.68 -11.92
C ILE A 52 -21.59 -2.70 -10.41
N VAL A 53 -20.56 -2.61 -9.56
CA VAL A 53 -20.75 -2.57 -8.09
C VAL A 53 -21.58 -1.36 -7.67
N MET A 54 -21.29 -0.17 -8.19
CA MET A 54 -22.09 1.02 -7.92
C MET A 54 -23.55 0.87 -8.35
N ARG A 55 -23.81 0.19 -9.47
CA ARG A 55 -25.18 -0.14 -9.91
C ARG A 55 -25.88 -1.11 -8.96
N ILE A 56 -25.19 -2.18 -8.52
CA ILE A 56 -25.71 -3.16 -7.57
C ILE A 56 -26.07 -2.47 -6.24
N CYS A 57 -25.19 -1.57 -5.77
CA CYS A 57 -25.32 -0.90 -4.46
C CYS A 57 -26.02 0.46 -4.55
N ARG A 58 -26.67 0.79 -5.66
CA ARG A 58 -27.26 2.13 -5.92
C ARG A 58 -28.16 2.65 -4.81
N ARG A 59 -28.89 1.77 -4.10
CA ARG A 59 -29.79 2.16 -3.01
C ARG A 59 -29.07 2.42 -1.69
N ASP A 60 -27.82 1.99 -1.57
CA ASP A 60 -27.04 2.02 -0.33
C ASP A 60 -25.93 3.11 -0.37
N ILE A 61 -25.91 3.95 -1.44
CA ILE A 61 -24.93 5.04 -1.60
C ILE A 61 -25.34 6.21 -0.68
N GLN A 62 -25.20 6.00 0.63
CA GLN A 62 -25.33 7.06 1.62
C GLN A 62 -23.96 7.34 2.26
N ILE A 63 -23.02 7.91 1.45
CA ILE A 63 -21.69 8.31 1.94
C ILE A 63 -21.80 9.38 3.02
N ARG A 64 -22.90 10.15 3.02
CA ARG A 64 -23.17 11.26 3.94
C ARG A 64 -23.05 10.86 5.41
N ASP A 65 -23.36 9.60 5.76
CA ASP A 65 -23.32 9.14 7.15
C ASP A 65 -21.89 8.84 7.64
N ASN A 66 -20.92 8.72 6.73
CA ASN A 66 -19.53 8.46 7.09
C ASN A 66 -18.65 9.67 6.76
N ARG A 67 -18.48 10.55 7.74
CA ARG A 67 -17.70 11.79 7.61
C ARG A 67 -16.25 11.54 7.17
N PHE A 68 -15.63 10.44 7.61
CA PHE A 68 -14.27 10.11 7.20
C PHE A 68 -14.20 9.81 5.71
N LEU A 69 -15.06 8.91 5.23
CA LEU A 69 -15.09 8.55 3.81
C LEU A 69 -15.46 9.75 2.93
N MET A 70 -16.35 10.62 3.39
CA MET A 70 -16.70 11.85 2.70
C MET A 70 -15.48 12.79 2.59
N CYS A 71 -14.79 13.07 3.70
CA CYS A 71 -13.58 13.90 3.67
C CYS A 71 -12.50 13.29 2.77
N TYR A 72 -12.31 11.96 2.84
CA TYR A 72 -11.34 11.26 2.01
C TYR A 72 -11.69 11.37 0.52
N THR A 73 -12.97 11.25 0.15
CA THR A 73 -13.45 11.46 -1.22
C THR A 73 -13.15 12.87 -1.72
N VAL A 74 -13.37 13.88 -0.88
CA VAL A 74 -13.06 15.27 -1.21
C VAL A 74 -11.55 15.47 -1.44
N ILE A 75 -10.70 14.87 -0.61
CA ILE A 75 -9.24 14.91 -0.77
C ILE A 75 -8.83 14.30 -2.10
N MET A 76 -9.35 13.11 -2.44
CA MET A 76 -9.04 12.44 -3.69
C MET A 76 -9.48 13.26 -4.90
N PHE A 77 -10.67 13.85 -4.83
CA PHE A 77 -11.19 14.72 -5.88
C PHE A 77 -10.32 15.98 -6.05
N ALA A 78 -9.94 16.62 -4.95
CA ALA A 78 -9.04 17.78 -4.96
C ALA A 78 -7.68 17.42 -5.58
N TYR A 79 -7.16 16.20 -5.33
CA TYR A 79 -5.92 15.75 -5.94
C TYR A 79 -6.05 15.59 -7.45
N VAL A 80 -7.15 15.01 -7.95
CA VAL A 80 -7.40 14.91 -9.40
C VAL A 80 -7.53 16.29 -10.04
N ILE A 81 -8.23 17.23 -9.38
CA ILE A 81 -8.30 18.63 -9.85
C ILE A 81 -6.89 19.24 -9.90
N ARG A 82 -6.05 19.02 -8.88
CA ARG A 82 -4.67 19.49 -8.87
C ARG A 82 -3.89 18.98 -10.07
N MET A 83 -4.03 17.69 -10.41
CA MET A 83 -3.38 17.10 -11.59
C MET A 83 -3.83 17.79 -12.91
N PHE A 84 -5.12 18.13 -13.03
CA PHE A 84 -5.62 18.90 -14.18
C PHE A 84 -5.05 20.32 -14.22
N ILE A 85 -4.98 21.00 -13.08
CA ILE A 85 -4.38 22.34 -12.98
C ILE A 85 -2.91 22.28 -13.41
N ASP A 86 -2.17 21.29 -12.95
CA ASP A 86 -0.75 21.14 -13.27
C ASP A 86 -0.51 20.79 -14.75
N MET A 87 -1.44 20.06 -15.37
CA MET A 87 -1.38 19.78 -16.81
C MET A 87 -1.54 21.06 -17.66
N VAL A 88 -2.36 22.02 -17.23
CA VAL A 88 -2.71 23.22 -17.99
C VAL A 88 -1.86 24.42 -17.63
N PHE A 89 -1.55 24.60 -16.34
CA PHE A 89 -0.93 25.79 -15.76
C PHE A 89 0.29 25.47 -14.90
N GLY A 90 0.68 24.20 -14.79
CA GLY A 90 1.76 23.77 -13.91
C GLY A 90 3.16 24.13 -14.42
N PRO A 91 4.16 23.96 -13.57
CA PRO A 91 5.54 24.34 -13.88
C PRO A 91 6.20 23.48 -14.98
N PHE A 92 5.61 22.34 -15.31
CA PHE A 92 6.15 21.39 -16.31
C PHE A 92 5.37 21.38 -17.62
N VAL A 93 4.54 22.39 -17.86
CA VAL A 93 3.83 22.55 -19.15
C VAL A 93 4.87 22.79 -20.25
N GLY A 94 4.83 21.95 -21.29
CA GLY A 94 5.81 21.96 -22.40
C GLY A 94 7.05 21.09 -22.16
N GLU A 95 7.39 20.73 -20.92
CA GLU A 95 8.48 19.80 -20.59
C GLU A 95 7.99 18.35 -20.52
N VAL A 96 6.80 18.14 -19.96
CA VAL A 96 6.17 16.82 -19.85
C VAL A 96 5.09 16.68 -20.92
N PRO A 97 5.10 15.60 -21.73
CA PRO A 97 4.05 15.36 -22.70
C PRO A 97 2.66 15.29 -22.06
N ASN A 98 1.66 15.93 -22.68
CA ASN A 98 0.27 15.90 -22.20
C ASN A 98 -0.28 14.49 -22.05
N THR A 99 0.19 13.54 -22.86
CA THR A 99 -0.19 12.12 -22.78
C THR A 99 0.20 11.50 -21.42
N MET A 100 1.32 11.92 -20.82
CA MET A 100 1.72 11.45 -19.48
C MET A 100 0.82 12.00 -18.39
N PHE A 101 0.49 13.31 -18.45
CA PHE A 101 -0.47 13.89 -17.51
C PHE A 101 -1.84 13.20 -17.61
N LEU A 102 -2.31 12.96 -18.83
CA LEU A 102 -3.58 12.27 -19.06
C LEU A 102 -3.55 10.83 -18.52
N THR A 103 -2.42 10.12 -18.70
CA THR A 103 -2.26 8.76 -18.17
C THR A 103 -2.33 8.77 -16.63
N ASP A 104 -1.62 9.69 -15.97
CA ASP A 104 -1.68 9.82 -14.51
C ASP A 104 -3.11 10.14 -14.03
N ILE A 105 -3.80 11.09 -14.70
CA ILE A 105 -5.18 11.46 -14.38
C ILE A 105 -6.14 10.29 -14.59
N LEU A 106 -5.99 9.52 -15.66
CA LEU A 106 -6.82 8.33 -15.92
C LEU A 106 -6.58 7.24 -14.88
N VAL A 107 -5.33 6.95 -14.54
CA VAL A 107 -4.99 5.93 -13.53
C VAL A 107 -5.51 6.35 -12.16
N VAL A 108 -5.22 7.56 -11.71
CA VAL A 108 -5.64 8.05 -10.40
C VAL A 108 -7.13 8.35 -10.36
N GLY A 109 -7.67 9.08 -11.36
CA GLY A 109 -9.07 9.48 -11.40
C GLY A 109 -10.01 8.31 -11.69
N CYS A 110 -9.82 7.62 -12.81
CA CYS A 110 -10.71 6.53 -13.22
C CYS A 110 -10.36 5.20 -12.53
N GLY A 111 -9.09 4.89 -12.41
CA GLY A 111 -8.64 3.64 -11.78
C GLY A 111 -8.81 3.67 -10.26
N VAL A 112 -8.10 4.56 -9.58
CA VAL A 112 -8.04 4.56 -8.10
C VAL A 112 -9.26 5.23 -7.48
N PHE A 113 -9.62 6.45 -7.90
CA PHE A 113 -10.71 7.21 -7.29
C PHE A 113 -12.08 6.55 -7.49
N VAL A 114 -12.44 6.16 -8.73
CA VAL A 114 -13.74 5.53 -9.01
C VAL A 114 -13.85 4.18 -8.29
N THR A 115 -12.77 3.39 -8.24
CA THR A 115 -12.75 2.12 -7.50
C THR A 115 -12.90 2.34 -5.99
N THR A 116 -12.23 3.35 -5.43
CA THR A 116 -12.40 3.74 -4.03
C THR A 116 -13.86 4.08 -3.73
N PHE A 117 -14.49 4.87 -4.59
CA PHE A 117 -15.91 5.23 -4.45
C PHE A 117 -16.84 4.02 -4.55
N ALA A 118 -16.55 3.08 -5.47
CA ALA A 118 -17.31 1.84 -5.60
C ALA A 118 -17.19 0.96 -4.33
N LEU A 119 -15.97 0.85 -3.73
CA LEU A 119 -15.78 0.15 -2.46
C LEU A 119 -16.57 0.80 -1.32
N MET A 120 -16.62 2.14 -1.27
CA MET A 120 -17.44 2.86 -0.29
C MET A 120 -18.93 2.56 -0.47
N SER A 121 -19.38 2.43 -1.71
CA SER A 121 -20.79 2.16 -2.03
C SER A 121 -21.24 0.77 -1.58
N CYS A 122 -20.34 -0.21 -1.60
CA CYS A 122 -20.64 -1.59 -1.19
C CYS A 122 -20.28 -1.91 0.27
N ARG A 123 -20.01 -0.91 1.10
CA ARG A 123 -19.51 -1.05 2.49
C ARG A 123 -20.28 -2.02 3.38
N HIS A 124 -21.60 -2.12 3.22
CA HIS A 124 -22.44 -3.00 4.03
C HIS A 124 -22.28 -4.50 3.70
N TYR A 125 -21.73 -4.80 2.52
CA TYR A 125 -21.61 -6.14 1.97
C TYR A 125 -20.19 -6.70 2.00
N LEU A 126 -19.18 -5.91 2.40
CA LEU A 126 -17.80 -6.37 2.48
C LEU A 126 -17.61 -7.37 3.64
N ASP A 127 -17.16 -8.57 3.32
CA ASP A 127 -16.79 -9.61 4.27
C ASP A 127 -15.27 -9.80 4.28
N ILE A 128 -14.63 -9.31 5.34
CA ILE A 128 -13.15 -9.30 5.45
C ILE A 128 -12.59 -10.71 5.32
N ASN A 129 -13.20 -11.70 5.96
CA ASN A 129 -12.68 -13.06 5.97
C ASN A 129 -12.76 -13.71 4.57
N ASN A 130 -13.83 -13.44 3.82
CA ASN A 130 -13.96 -13.93 2.45
C ASN A 130 -13.03 -13.17 1.49
N ILE A 131 -12.88 -11.86 1.65
CA ILE A 131 -11.90 -11.06 0.90
C ILE A 131 -10.48 -11.57 1.17
N CYS A 132 -10.12 -11.80 2.43
CA CYS A 132 -8.81 -12.36 2.79
C CYS A 132 -8.57 -13.75 2.18
N LYS A 133 -9.57 -14.63 2.14
CA LYS A 133 -9.41 -15.93 1.47
C LYS A 133 -9.14 -15.79 -0.03
N LEU A 134 -9.84 -14.87 -0.70
CA LEU A 134 -9.60 -14.62 -2.12
C LEU A 134 -8.21 -14.02 -2.35
N ILE A 135 -7.81 -13.02 -1.56
CA ILE A 135 -6.48 -12.41 -1.65
C ILE A 135 -5.39 -13.46 -1.40
N TYR A 136 -5.55 -14.29 -0.37
CA TYR A 136 -4.60 -15.35 -0.05
C TYR A 136 -4.35 -16.28 -1.24
N TRP A 137 -5.39 -16.80 -1.87
CA TRP A 137 -5.20 -17.71 -3.00
C TRP A 137 -4.62 -17.01 -4.22
N ILE A 138 -5.03 -15.78 -4.49
CA ILE A 138 -4.46 -14.96 -5.57
C ILE A 138 -2.97 -14.66 -5.26
N GLY A 139 -2.67 -14.19 -4.06
CA GLY A 139 -1.32 -13.85 -3.62
C GLY A 139 -0.40 -15.06 -3.59
N PHE A 140 -0.87 -16.22 -3.13
CA PHE A 140 -0.11 -17.45 -3.13
C PHE A 140 0.32 -17.88 -4.54
N ILE A 141 -0.61 -17.78 -5.52
CA ILE A 141 -0.28 -18.06 -6.94
C ILE A 141 0.79 -17.09 -7.45
N ILE A 142 0.66 -15.80 -7.15
CA ILE A 142 1.64 -14.78 -7.57
C ILE A 142 3.01 -15.10 -6.97
N ILE A 143 3.07 -15.39 -5.68
CA ILE A 143 4.31 -15.68 -4.95
C ILE A 143 5.01 -16.93 -5.52
N LEU A 144 4.26 -17.93 -5.97
CA LEU A 144 4.82 -19.08 -6.66
C LEU A 144 5.37 -18.77 -8.06
N ILE A 145 4.80 -17.77 -8.74
CA ILE A 145 5.25 -17.34 -10.07
C ILE A 145 6.49 -16.42 -9.97
N ILE A 146 6.59 -15.58 -8.96
CA ILE A 146 7.67 -14.58 -8.82
C ILE A 146 9.08 -15.17 -8.99
N PRO A 147 9.48 -16.30 -8.37
CA PRO A 147 10.82 -16.87 -8.56
C PRO A 147 11.14 -17.29 -9.99
N HIS A 148 10.11 -17.51 -10.82
CA HIS A 148 10.29 -17.90 -12.23
C HIS A 148 10.37 -16.71 -13.19
N ILE A 149 10.06 -15.50 -12.72
CA ILE A 149 10.14 -14.27 -13.50
C ILE A 149 11.25 -13.33 -13.02
N THR A 150 11.86 -13.65 -11.89
CA THR A 150 13.02 -12.94 -11.36
C THR A 150 14.27 -13.69 -11.78
N GLU A 151 15.14 -13.07 -12.56
CA GLU A 151 16.51 -13.56 -12.73
C GLU A 151 17.21 -13.35 -11.39
N LEU A 152 17.31 -14.43 -10.62
CA LEU A 152 18.22 -14.50 -9.49
C LEU A 152 19.63 -14.65 -10.07
N ASP A 153 20.25 -13.56 -10.44
CA ASP A 153 21.66 -13.56 -10.81
C ASP A 153 22.49 -13.68 -9.52
N VAL A 154 22.63 -14.93 -9.08
CA VAL A 154 23.34 -15.29 -7.84
C VAL A 154 24.85 -15.05 -7.97
N ASP A 155 25.36 -15.00 -9.21
CA ASP A 155 26.81 -14.93 -9.47
C ASP A 155 27.38 -13.50 -9.45
N ASN A 156 26.58 -12.45 -9.54
CA ASN A 156 27.01 -11.05 -9.56
C ASN A 156 26.64 -10.25 -8.29
N MET A 157 26.53 -10.91 -7.14
CA MET A 157 26.17 -10.28 -5.86
C MET A 157 27.19 -9.27 -5.30
N GLN A 158 28.24 -8.90 -6.04
CA GLN A 158 29.21 -7.91 -5.59
C GLN A 158 28.76 -6.45 -5.81
N ASP A 159 27.82 -6.23 -6.72
CA ASP A 159 27.24 -4.89 -6.91
C ASP A 159 25.89 -4.81 -6.19
N ALA A 160 25.90 -4.12 -5.05
CA ALA A 160 24.71 -3.88 -4.20
C ALA A 160 23.54 -3.14 -4.91
N GLU A 161 23.68 -2.85 -6.19
CA GLU A 161 22.66 -2.25 -7.05
C GLU A 161 21.72 -3.28 -7.73
N GLU A 162 22.12 -4.55 -7.84
CA GLU A 162 21.30 -5.57 -8.46
C GLU A 162 20.23 -6.09 -7.49
N ARG A 163 19.16 -5.40 -7.46
CA ARG A 163 17.92 -5.79 -6.81
C ARG A 163 17.31 -6.96 -7.57
N MET A 164 16.53 -7.76 -6.86
CA MET A 164 15.57 -8.67 -7.48
C MET A 164 14.53 -7.81 -8.25
N ASP A 165 14.92 -7.30 -9.39
CA ASP A 165 14.01 -6.75 -10.37
C ASP A 165 13.56 -7.94 -11.19
N ALA A 166 12.27 -8.22 -11.16
CA ALA A 166 11.65 -9.08 -12.18
C ALA A 166 11.90 -8.35 -13.51
N GLY A 167 13.04 -8.69 -14.15
CA GLY A 167 13.65 -7.95 -15.23
C GLY A 167 12.62 -7.44 -16.25
N ARG A 168 12.23 -6.21 -16.21
CA ARG A 168 11.31 -5.42 -17.04
C ARG A 168 9.87 -5.22 -16.56
N GLY A 169 9.29 -6.00 -15.63
CA GLY A 169 7.86 -5.84 -15.33
C GLY A 169 7.52 -5.57 -13.87
N MET A 170 8.30 -6.03 -12.91
CA MET A 170 7.95 -6.00 -11.51
C MET A 170 9.14 -5.67 -10.62
N GLY A 171 9.33 -4.40 -10.27
CA GLY A 171 10.43 -3.97 -9.40
C GLY A 171 10.31 -4.51 -7.96
N SER A 172 11.42 -4.56 -7.25
CA SER A 172 11.55 -5.09 -5.87
C SER A 172 10.49 -4.54 -4.91
N LEU A 173 10.09 -3.27 -5.06
CA LEU A 173 9.04 -2.65 -4.25
C LEU A 173 7.66 -3.30 -4.48
N ALA A 174 7.36 -3.69 -5.71
CA ALA A 174 6.12 -4.35 -6.07
C ALA A 174 6.04 -5.75 -5.47
N ILE A 175 7.14 -6.51 -5.55
CA ILE A 175 7.27 -7.86 -4.97
C ILE A 175 7.06 -7.80 -3.46
N VAL A 176 7.71 -6.85 -2.77
CA VAL A 176 7.53 -6.66 -1.32
C VAL A 176 6.08 -6.30 -0.97
N LYS A 177 5.39 -5.49 -1.76
CA LYS A 177 3.97 -5.20 -1.53
C LYS A 177 3.11 -6.45 -1.57
N VAL A 178 3.32 -7.32 -2.58
CA VAL A 178 2.61 -8.61 -2.67
C VAL A 178 2.90 -9.48 -1.46
N GLY A 179 4.18 -9.68 -1.12
CA GLY A 179 4.59 -10.49 0.01
C GLY A 179 4.03 -9.99 1.34
N VAL A 180 4.09 -8.69 1.60
CA VAL A 180 3.56 -8.08 2.83
C VAL A 180 2.03 -8.21 2.93
N ILE A 181 1.29 -7.95 1.84
CA ILE A 181 -0.17 -8.14 1.83
C ILE A 181 -0.50 -9.59 2.16
N GLU A 182 0.21 -10.53 1.55
CA GLU A 182 0.01 -11.96 1.78
C GLU A 182 0.35 -12.36 3.22
N ILE A 183 1.45 -11.87 3.81
CA ILE A 183 1.79 -12.09 5.23
C ILE A 183 0.65 -11.63 6.14
N ILE A 184 0.15 -10.40 5.96
CA ILE A 184 -0.92 -9.84 6.78
C ILE A 184 -2.21 -10.64 6.64
N VAL A 185 -2.56 -11.02 5.42
CA VAL A 185 -3.76 -11.81 5.12
C VAL A 185 -3.65 -13.24 5.66
N ALA A 186 -2.50 -13.90 5.49
CA ALA A 186 -2.26 -15.23 6.04
C ALA A 186 -2.36 -15.25 7.56
N ILE A 187 -1.74 -14.28 8.26
CA ILE A 187 -1.87 -14.14 9.72
C ILE A 187 -3.33 -13.91 10.12
N HIS A 188 -4.06 -13.03 9.41
CA HIS A 188 -5.49 -12.82 9.67
C HIS A 188 -6.29 -14.12 9.57
N LEU A 189 -6.06 -14.92 8.53
CA LEU A 189 -6.75 -16.19 8.32
C LEU A 189 -6.36 -17.24 9.36
N ILE A 190 -5.10 -17.29 9.79
CA ILE A 190 -4.63 -18.15 10.89
C ILE A 190 -5.31 -17.78 12.21
N LEU A 191 -5.52 -16.49 12.48
CA LEU A 191 -6.16 -16.02 13.71
C LEU A 191 -7.68 -16.28 13.74
N ASN A 192 -8.35 -16.27 12.57
CA ASN A 192 -9.81 -16.24 12.47
C ASN A 192 -10.44 -17.52 11.90
N ASN A 193 -9.66 -18.49 11.38
CA ASN A 193 -10.20 -19.71 10.80
C ASN A 193 -9.82 -20.96 11.61
N LYS A 194 -10.69 -21.98 11.56
CA LYS A 194 -10.43 -23.27 12.23
C LYS A 194 -9.30 -24.06 11.56
N ARG A 195 -9.18 -24.03 10.22
CA ARG A 195 -8.17 -24.76 9.44
C ARG A 195 -6.90 -23.93 9.24
N LYS A 196 -6.24 -23.58 10.34
CA LYS A 196 -5.07 -22.68 10.37
C LYS A 196 -3.89 -23.15 9.51
N TYR A 197 -3.65 -24.46 9.47
CA TYR A 197 -2.53 -25.09 8.76
C TYR A 197 -2.55 -24.84 7.24
N LEU A 198 -3.74 -24.57 6.66
CA LEU A 198 -3.86 -24.29 5.23
C LEU A 198 -3.18 -22.95 4.82
N TYR A 199 -2.99 -22.05 5.76
CA TYR A 199 -2.46 -20.70 5.49
C TYR A 199 -0.97 -20.56 5.85
N ILE A 200 -0.37 -21.60 6.48
CA ILE A 200 1.04 -21.60 6.85
C ILE A 200 1.97 -21.60 5.62
N PRO A 201 1.74 -22.44 4.58
CA PRO A 201 2.63 -22.44 3.42
C PRO A 201 2.71 -21.07 2.75
N GLY A 202 1.57 -20.40 2.48
CA GLY A 202 1.57 -19.07 1.89
C GLY A 202 2.28 -18.03 2.77
N LEU A 203 2.13 -18.11 4.10
CA LEU A 203 2.86 -17.26 5.04
C LEU A 203 4.38 -17.45 4.90
N LEU A 204 4.88 -18.69 4.88
CA LEU A 204 6.31 -18.97 4.78
C LEU A 204 6.89 -18.52 3.45
N PHE A 205 6.20 -18.80 2.33
CA PHE A 205 6.60 -18.33 1.01
C PHE A 205 6.56 -16.81 0.90
N ALA A 206 5.56 -16.16 1.49
CA ALA A 206 5.45 -14.70 1.51
C ALA A 206 6.59 -14.04 2.30
N ILE A 207 6.98 -14.61 3.45
CA ILE A 207 8.14 -14.15 4.22
C ILE A 207 9.41 -14.28 3.38
N TRP A 208 9.63 -15.46 2.79
CA TRP A 208 10.79 -15.71 1.93
C TRP A 208 10.86 -14.73 0.76
N THR A 209 9.77 -14.56 0.01
CA THR A 209 9.69 -13.63 -1.13
C THR A 209 9.94 -12.19 -0.72
N THR A 210 9.40 -11.78 0.43
CA THR A 210 9.57 -10.40 0.95
C THR A 210 11.03 -10.13 1.32
N LEU A 211 11.71 -11.10 1.92
CA LEU A 211 13.14 -11.01 2.25
C LEU A 211 14.00 -11.02 0.99
N ALA A 212 13.74 -11.94 0.06
CA ALA A 212 14.48 -12.07 -1.20
C ALA A 212 14.37 -10.82 -2.09
N ALA A 213 13.24 -10.11 -2.05
CA ALA A 213 13.02 -8.91 -2.86
C ALA A 213 13.87 -7.69 -2.47
N GLY A 214 14.55 -7.69 -1.31
CA GLY A 214 15.55 -6.68 -0.94
C GLY A 214 15.03 -5.25 -0.70
N SER A 215 13.73 -5.00 -0.59
CA SER A 215 13.19 -3.65 -0.35
C SER A 215 13.00 -3.37 1.14
N ARG A 216 13.88 -2.51 1.69
CA ARG A 216 13.94 -2.11 3.12
C ARG A 216 12.64 -1.49 3.63
N GLY A 217 12.10 -0.52 2.88
CA GLY A 217 10.98 0.30 3.35
C GLY A 217 9.70 -0.49 3.63
N GLY A 218 9.34 -1.43 2.76
CA GLY A 218 8.15 -2.26 2.94
C GLY A 218 8.27 -3.23 4.12
N LEU A 219 9.46 -3.81 4.32
CA LEU A 219 9.73 -4.73 5.43
C LEU A 219 9.74 -4.00 6.77
N ILE A 220 10.43 -2.87 6.89
CA ILE A 220 10.44 -2.04 8.10
C ILE A 220 9.01 -1.61 8.45
N ALA A 221 8.24 -1.17 7.46
CA ALA A 221 6.85 -0.79 7.67
C ALA A 221 5.99 -1.94 8.20
N LEU A 222 6.21 -3.19 7.72
CA LEU A 222 5.53 -4.38 8.23
C LEU A 222 5.90 -4.65 9.69
N ILE A 223 7.19 -4.62 10.02
CA ILE A 223 7.68 -4.83 11.38
C ILE A 223 7.05 -3.80 12.33
N VAL A 224 7.09 -2.51 11.96
CA VAL A 224 6.47 -1.43 12.75
C VAL A 224 4.97 -1.66 12.93
N ALA A 225 4.24 -2.06 11.86
CA ALA A 225 2.80 -2.31 11.93
C ALA A 225 2.46 -3.48 12.86
N LEU A 226 3.23 -4.57 12.81
CA LEU A 226 3.04 -5.73 13.69
C LEU A 226 3.36 -5.39 15.14
N PHE A 227 4.46 -4.70 15.42
CA PHE A 227 4.79 -4.26 16.80
C PHE A 227 3.75 -3.29 17.34
N TYR A 228 3.31 -2.33 16.55
CA TYR A 228 2.24 -1.42 16.95
C TYR A 228 0.97 -2.19 17.32
N TYR A 229 0.55 -3.17 16.50
CA TYR A 229 -0.58 -4.04 16.83
C TYR A 229 -0.37 -4.81 18.15
N LEU A 230 0.81 -5.41 18.33
CA LEU A 230 1.14 -6.18 19.54
C LEU A 230 1.13 -5.29 20.80
N ILE A 231 1.74 -4.10 20.76
CA ILE A 231 1.77 -3.16 21.90
C ILE A 231 0.35 -2.76 22.30
N ILE A 232 -0.47 -2.31 21.33
CA ILE A 232 -1.81 -1.84 21.65
C ILE A 232 -2.72 -2.98 22.13
N ASN A 233 -2.62 -4.18 21.50
CA ASN A 233 -3.40 -5.33 21.94
C ASN A 233 -2.98 -5.86 23.33
N SER A 234 -1.73 -5.62 23.72
CA SER A 234 -1.18 -6.05 25.01
C SER A 234 -1.41 -5.05 26.15
N ARG A 235 -1.87 -3.82 25.85
CA ARG A 235 -2.03 -2.73 26.85
C ARG A 235 -2.91 -3.08 28.06
N LYS A 236 -3.85 -4.02 27.89
CA LYS A 236 -4.74 -4.49 28.98
C LYS A 236 -4.10 -5.53 29.90
N ASN A 237 -2.92 -6.05 29.56
CA ASN A 237 -2.20 -7.05 30.34
C ASN A 237 -0.73 -6.64 30.45
N ILE A 238 -0.36 -6.18 31.67
CA ILE A 238 0.98 -5.64 31.94
C ILE A 238 2.10 -6.65 31.64
N PHE A 239 1.90 -7.93 31.90
CA PHE A 239 2.92 -8.95 31.62
C PHE A 239 3.11 -9.16 30.12
N LYS A 240 2.01 -9.15 29.32
CA LYS A 240 2.11 -9.21 27.85
C LYS A 240 2.78 -7.96 27.28
N LEU A 241 2.42 -6.79 27.81
CA LEU A 241 3.03 -5.53 27.39
C LEU A 241 4.53 -5.53 27.70
N LEU A 242 4.92 -5.94 28.92
CA LEU A 242 6.32 -6.04 29.31
C LEU A 242 7.08 -7.02 28.40
N LEU A 243 6.50 -8.18 28.10
CA LEU A 243 7.12 -9.16 27.19
C LEU A 243 7.34 -8.54 25.79
N VAL A 244 6.35 -7.85 25.23
CA VAL A 244 6.48 -7.18 23.92
C VAL A 244 7.58 -6.12 23.95
N VAL A 245 7.65 -5.31 25.00
CA VAL A 245 8.70 -4.30 25.19
C VAL A 245 10.08 -4.94 25.31
N VAL A 246 10.22 -6.00 26.10
CA VAL A 246 11.48 -6.75 26.23
C VAL A 246 11.91 -7.34 24.89
N CYS A 247 10.98 -7.95 24.13
CA CYS A 247 11.28 -8.46 22.80
C CYS A 247 11.72 -7.33 21.85
N LEU A 248 11.06 -6.17 21.88
CA LEU A 248 11.45 -5.02 21.08
C LEU A 248 12.84 -4.51 21.45
N CYS A 249 13.13 -4.36 22.74
CA CYS A 249 14.47 -3.98 23.22
C CYS A 249 15.54 -5.01 22.79
N ALA A 250 15.23 -6.30 22.89
CA ALA A 250 16.13 -7.35 22.42
C ALA A 250 16.42 -7.23 20.91
N VAL A 251 15.38 -7.01 20.08
CA VAL A 251 15.56 -6.79 18.63
C VAL A 251 16.44 -5.57 18.38
N ILE A 252 16.24 -4.45 19.10
CA ILE A 252 17.06 -3.25 18.93
C ILE A 252 18.52 -3.50 19.33
N VAL A 253 18.75 -4.17 20.45
CA VAL A 253 20.11 -4.47 20.96
C VAL A 253 20.85 -5.43 20.03
N TYR A 254 20.16 -6.43 19.50
CA TYR A 254 20.74 -7.46 18.64
C TYR A 254 20.50 -7.20 17.14
N ILE A 255 20.16 -5.96 16.75
CA ILE A 255 19.80 -5.65 15.35
C ILE A 255 20.95 -5.98 14.40
N ILE A 256 22.19 -5.61 14.74
CA ILE A 256 23.35 -5.87 13.87
C ILE A 256 23.62 -7.38 13.74
N PRO A 257 23.80 -8.18 14.81
CA PRO A 257 23.91 -9.64 14.69
C PRO A 257 22.77 -10.31 13.93
N ILE A 258 21.54 -9.83 14.10
CA ILE A 258 20.38 -10.35 13.34
C ILE A 258 20.52 -10.05 11.85
N LEU A 259 20.93 -8.83 11.48
CA LEU A 259 21.12 -8.43 10.11
C LEU A 259 22.31 -9.15 9.44
N GLU A 260 23.41 -9.36 10.17
CA GLU A 260 24.54 -10.17 9.72
C GLU A 260 24.10 -11.61 9.44
N TRP A 261 23.34 -12.23 10.36
CA TRP A 261 22.78 -13.57 10.14
C TRP A 261 21.81 -13.61 8.95
N ILE A 262 20.95 -12.58 8.79
CA ILE A 262 20.06 -12.47 7.62
C ILE A 262 20.87 -12.35 6.34
N SER A 263 22.02 -11.62 6.34
CA SER A 263 22.85 -11.43 5.15
C SER A 263 23.51 -12.73 4.65
N GLU A 264 23.68 -13.74 5.51
CA GLU A 264 24.18 -15.06 5.09
C GLU A 264 23.17 -15.80 4.19
N TYR A 265 21.87 -15.63 4.46
CA TYR A 265 20.78 -16.33 3.73
C TYR A 265 20.07 -15.46 2.70
N PHE A 266 20.06 -14.15 2.91
CA PHE A 266 19.43 -13.14 2.07
C PHE A 266 20.38 -11.95 1.90
N PRO A 267 21.47 -12.09 1.11
CA PRO A 267 22.54 -11.09 1.04
C PRO A 267 22.01 -9.69 0.70
N VAL A 268 21.17 -9.58 -0.32
CA VAL A 268 20.66 -8.28 -0.81
C VAL A 268 19.97 -7.48 0.30
N ILE A 269 19.01 -8.07 1.02
CA ILE A 269 18.30 -7.34 2.08
C ILE A 269 19.17 -7.12 3.30
N GLY A 270 19.98 -8.13 3.68
CA GLY A 270 20.86 -8.06 4.84
C GLY A 270 21.87 -6.92 4.70
N TYR A 271 22.64 -6.87 3.61
CA TYR A 271 23.60 -5.81 3.34
C TYR A 271 22.93 -4.44 3.29
N ARG A 272 21.82 -4.29 2.58
CA ARG A 272 21.11 -3.01 2.47
C ARG A 272 20.54 -2.53 3.78
N MET A 273 20.13 -3.41 4.68
CA MET A 273 19.68 -3.03 6.01
C MET A 273 20.88 -2.66 6.89
N LEU A 274 22.01 -3.36 6.79
CA LEU A 274 23.25 -2.99 7.46
C LEU A 274 23.75 -1.61 7.04
N GLU A 275 23.83 -1.33 5.74
CA GLU A 275 24.16 0.02 5.22
C GLU A 275 23.22 1.10 5.80
N THR A 276 21.91 0.82 5.89
CA THR A 276 20.98 1.78 6.48
C THR A 276 21.24 2.04 7.94
N VAL A 277 21.56 1.00 8.71
CA VAL A 277 21.75 1.10 10.17
C VAL A 277 23.13 1.62 10.53
N VAL A 278 24.17 1.20 9.80
CA VAL A 278 25.57 1.53 10.11
C VAL A 278 26.02 2.79 9.38
N GLU A 279 25.74 2.92 8.08
CA GLU A 279 26.26 4.00 7.23
C GLU A 279 25.24 5.12 7.02
N ASN A 280 24.01 4.98 7.51
CA ASN A 280 22.92 5.94 7.33
C ASN A 280 22.62 6.24 5.84
N ASP A 281 22.90 5.28 4.94
CA ASP A 281 22.68 5.44 3.50
C ASP A 281 21.19 5.58 3.17
N GLN A 282 20.81 6.69 2.54
CA GLN A 282 19.46 7.01 2.13
C GLN A 282 19.18 6.74 0.64
N SER A 283 20.10 6.06 -0.07
CA SER A 283 19.94 5.67 -1.48
C SER A 283 19.70 6.86 -2.43
N GLY A 284 20.42 7.97 -2.24
CA GLY A 284 20.31 9.15 -3.11
C GLY A 284 18.96 9.92 -3.02
N ARG A 285 18.06 9.51 -2.13
CA ARG A 285 16.74 10.18 -1.97
C ARG A 285 16.83 11.52 -1.24
N GLU A 286 17.97 11.82 -0.62
CA GLU A 286 18.22 13.09 0.06
C GLU A 286 18.08 14.27 -0.90
N VAL A 287 18.70 14.19 -2.06
CA VAL A 287 18.64 15.24 -3.09
C VAL A 287 17.19 15.54 -3.51
N LEU A 288 16.36 14.48 -3.66
CA LEU A 288 14.95 14.66 -4.01
C LEU A 288 14.15 15.30 -2.86
N ARG A 289 14.48 14.96 -1.60
CA ARG A 289 13.84 15.55 -0.43
C ARG A 289 14.25 17.00 -0.22
N GLU A 290 15.53 17.33 -0.36
CA GLU A 290 16.01 18.70 -0.29
C GLU A 290 15.35 19.59 -1.34
N LYS A 291 15.26 19.13 -2.58
CA LYS A 291 14.53 19.82 -3.63
C LYS A 291 13.03 19.98 -3.28
N ALA A 292 12.41 18.95 -2.69
CA ALA A 292 11.03 19.05 -2.25
C ALA A 292 10.84 20.09 -1.14
N TYR A 293 11.75 20.15 -0.16
CA TYR A 293 11.72 21.17 0.90
C TYR A 293 11.88 22.59 0.33
N GLU A 294 12.80 22.79 -0.60
CA GLU A 294 12.99 24.08 -1.27
C GLU A 294 11.70 24.52 -2.00
N LEU A 295 11.10 23.64 -2.77
CA LEU A 295 9.89 23.95 -3.53
C LEU A 295 8.68 24.21 -2.63
N ILE A 296 8.54 23.48 -1.50
CA ILE A 296 7.50 23.71 -0.50
C ILE A 296 7.71 25.05 0.18
N TYR A 297 8.97 25.39 0.54
CA TYR A 297 9.29 26.66 1.17
C TYR A 297 8.98 27.86 0.25
N ASN A 298 9.28 27.73 -1.04
CA ASN A 298 8.99 28.77 -2.02
C ASN A 298 7.50 28.88 -2.40
N ASN A 299 6.70 27.82 -2.16
CA ASN A 299 5.29 27.75 -2.50
C ASN A 299 4.42 27.26 -1.31
N PRO A 300 4.46 27.90 -0.14
CA PRO A 300 3.94 27.34 1.10
C PRO A 300 2.40 27.27 1.15
N VAL A 301 1.69 28.11 0.38
CA VAL A 301 0.22 28.23 0.50
C VAL A 301 -0.52 27.31 -0.44
N LEU A 302 -0.19 27.32 -1.74
CA LEU A 302 -0.90 26.57 -2.78
C LEU A 302 -0.16 25.31 -3.24
N GLY A 303 1.06 25.10 -2.75
CA GLY A 303 1.95 24.06 -3.22
C GLY A 303 2.56 24.38 -4.59
N TYR A 304 3.48 23.55 -5.04
CA TYR A 304 4.18 23.71 -6.30
C TYR A 304 3.55 22.89 -7.43
N SER A 305 3.52 21.57 -7.27
CA SER A 305 2.97 20.62 -8.24
C SER A 305 2.81 19.24 -7.61
N TYR A 306 1.99 18.36 -8.20
CA TYR A 306 1.98 16.96 -7.82
C TYR A 306 3.22 16.18 -8.32
N ARG A 307 4.02 16.80 -9.20
CA ARG A 307 5.31 16.30 -9.69
C ARG A 307 6.45 17.11 -9.09
N LEU A 308 7.53 16.41 -8.73
CA LEU A 308 8.77 17.04 -8.26
C LEU A 308 9.70 17.43 -9.42
N VAL A 309 9.73 16.60 -10.46
CA VAL A 309 10.57 16.74 -11.65
C VAL A 309 9.79 16.38 -12.92
N PRO A 310 10.23 16.85 -14.11
CA PRO A 310 9.53 16.58 -15.39
C PRO A 310 9.73 15.15 -15.93
N MET A 311 10.50 14.30 -15.25
CA MET A 311 10.81 12.95 -15.71
C MET A 311 9.60 12.02 -15.75
N PRO A 312 9.53 11.05 -16.71
CA PRO A 312 8.49 10.05 -16.79
C PRO A 312 8.41 9.17 -15.54
N THR A 313 9.58 8.78 -15.02
CA THR A 313 9.76 7.96 -13.81
C THR A 313 10.46 8.77 -12.74
N GLY A 314 10.20 8.47 -11.45
CA GLY A 314 10.87 9.16 -10.34
C GLY A 314 10.42 10.60 -10.12
N TYR A 315 9.27 11.00 -10.64
CA TYR A 315 8.72 12.35 -10.50
C TYR A 315 8.23 12.70 -9.09
N ARG A 316 8.30 11.78 -8.16
CA ARG A 316 7.91 11.95 -6.75
C ARG A 316 9.14 11.95 -5.85
N CYS A 317 9.02 12.60 -4.69
CA CYS A 317 10.11 12.63 -3.71
C CYS A 317 10.24 11.33 -2.89
N HIS A 318 9.48 10.30 -3.21
CA HIS A 318 9.42 9.04 -2.44
C HIS A 318 9.11 9.24 -0.94
N ASN A 319 8.33 10.27 -0.63
CA ASN A 319 7.82 10.56 0.71
C ASN A 319 6.40 11.11 0.57
N GLY A 320 5.40 10.32 0.95
CA GLY A 320 3.99 10.67 0.77
C GLY A 320 3.56 11.92 1.53
N VAL A 321 4.25 12.29 2.61
CA VAL A 321 3.98 13.54 3.35
C VAL A 321 4.47 14.74 2.56
N LEU A 322 5.69 14.67 2.02
CA LEU A 322 6.23 15.75 1.18
C LEU A 322 5.45 15.87 -0.13
N ASP A 323 5.03 14.76 -0.74
CA ASP A 323 4.17 14.77 -1.94
C ASP A 323 2.84 15.52 -1.68
N ILE A 324 2.27 15.38 -0.48
CA ILE A 324 1.06 16.12 -0.09
C ILE A 324 1.34 17.62 0.01
N PHE A 325 2.42 18.03 0.66
CA PHE A 325 2.77 19.44 0.79
C PHE A 325 3.17 20.06 -0.55
N LEU A 326 3.87 19.32 -1.41
CA LEU A 326 4.18 19.75 -2.77
C LEU A 326 2.90 20.00 -3.58
N ALA A 327 1.92 19.11 -3.49
CA ALA A 327 0.68 19.22 -4.27
C ALA A 327 -0.24 20.34 -3.76
N PHE A 328 -0.35 20.54 -2.45
CA PHE A 328 -1.41 21.36 -1.84
C PHE A 328 -0.91 22.53 -0.99
N GLY A 329 0.40 22.66 -0.78
CA GLY A 329 0.95 23.59 0.20
C GLY A 329 0.71 23.16 1.66
N ILE A 330 1.17 23.96 2.61
CA ILE A 330 1.16 23.62 4.03
C ILE A 330 -0.27 23.61 4.61
N PRO A 331 -1.15 24.63 4.40
CA PRO A 331 -2.45 24.66 5.06
C PRO A 331 -3.37 23.48 4.68
N ILE A 332 -3.54 23.24 3.38
CA ILE A 332 -4.36 22.13 2.89
C ILE A 332 -3.66 20.79 3.16
N GLY A 333 -2.33 20.75 3.01
CA GLY A 333 -1.52 19.56 3.29
C GLY A 333 -1.67 19.08 4.74
N LEU A 334 -1.69 19.98 5.73
CA LEU A 334 -1.97 19.64 7.14
C LEU A 334 -3.36 19.03 7.33
N LEU A 335 -4.38 19.57 6.65
CA LEU A 335 -5.73 19.01 6.69
C LEU A 335 -5.76 17.60 6.09
N VAL A 336 -5.08 17.39 4.96
CA VAL A 336 -4.95 16.07 4.32
C VAL A 336 -4.25 15.09 5.25
N LEU A 337 -3.14 15.48 5.87
CA LEU A 337 -2.43 14.66 6.86
C LEU A 337 -3.30 14.32 8.07
N TYR A 338 -4.05 15.28 8.58
CA TYR A 338 -4.98 15.03 9.69
C TYR A 338 -6.00 13.94 9.32
N VAL A 339 -6.63 14.03 8.14
CA VAL A 339 -7.66 13.07 7.72
C VAL A 339 -7.04 11.73 7.33
N ALA A 340 -6.05 11.72 6.44
CA ALA A 340 -5.53 10.48 5.85
C ALA A 340 -4.59 9.71 6.79
N TYR A 341 -3.88 10.38 7.71
CA TYR A 341 -2.92 9.75 8.60
C TYR A 341 -3.43 9.70 10.05
N PHE A 342 -3.56 10.85 10.68
CA PHE A 342 -3.86 10.92 12.12
C PHE A 342 -5.21 10.27 12.46
N LYS A 343 -6.26 10.62 11.74
CA LYS A 343 -7.60 10.06 11.97
C LYS A 343 -7.65 8.56 11.66
N SER A 344 -6.89 8.11 10.65
CA SER A 344 -6.79 6.69 10.30
C SER A 344 -6.10 5.87 11.40
N ILE A 345 -5.04 6.41 12.03
CA ILE A 345 -4.40 5.78 13.18
C ILE A 345 -5.38 5.63 14.34
N ILE A 346 -6.13 6.70 14.67
CA ILE A 346 -7.14 6.65 15.75
C ILE A 346 -8.21 5.59 15.46
N MET A 347 -8.71 5.54 14.21
CA MET A 347 -9.71 4.56 13.80
C MET A 347 -9.17 3.12 13.88
N ALA A 348 -7.98 2.89 13.34
CA ALA A 348 -7.30 1.59 13.40
C ALA A 348 -7.09 1.14 14.86
N THR A 349 -6.57 2.03 15.71
CA THR A 349 -6.35 1.76 17.15
C THR A 349 -7.63 1.36 17.87
N SER A 350 -8.76 1.99 17.53
CA SER A 350 -10.06 1.69 18.16
C SER A 350 -10.63 0.32 17.77
N LEU A 351 -10.15 -0.28 16.68
CA LEU A 351 -10.59 -1.58 16.18
C LEU A 351 -9.68 -2.75 16.63
N MET A 352 -8.54 -2.49 17.27
CA MET A 352 -7.51 -3.48 17.57
C MET A 352 -7.95 -4.56 18.56
N ASP A 353 -8.94 -4.30 19.40
CA ASP A 353 -9.42 -5.26 20.40
C ASP A 353 -10.09 -6.50 19.78
N LYS A 354 -10.43 -6.47 18.50
CA LYS A 354 -11.13 -7.53 17.79
C LYS A 354 -10.25 -8.18 16.72
N LYS A 355 -9.99 -9.49 16.86
CA LYS A 355 -9.16 -10.26 15.92
C LYS A 355 -9.70 -10.25 14.49
N GLU A 356 -11.02 -10.14 14.33
CA GLU A 356 -11.68 -10.05 13.02
C GLU A 356 -11.27 -8.82 12.21
N TYR A 357 -10.69 -7.79 12.85
CA TYR A 357 -10.20 -6.58 12.21
C TYR A 357 -8.68 -6.52 12.08
N PHE A 358 -7.96 -7.62 12.38
CA PHE A 358 -6.50 -7.66 12.28
C PHE A 358 -5.98 -7.14 10.94
N MET A 359 -6.48 -7.71 9.82
CA MET A 359 -6.02 -7.35 8.47
C MET A 359 -6.18 -5.85 8.18
N PRO A 360 -7.37 -5.24 8.25
CA PRO A 360 -7.52 -3.83 7.92
C PRO A 360 -6.75 -2.90 8.84
N VAL A 361 -6.57 -3.27 10.10
CA VAL A 361 -5.80 -2.48 11.08
C VAL A 361 -4.32 -2.50 10.74
N VAL A 362 -3.73 -3.70 10.60
CA VAL A 362 -2.29 -3.84 10.30
C VAL A 362 -1.96 -3.29 8.91
N MET A 363 -2.82 -3.53 7.92
CA MET A 363 -2.69 -2.92 6.59
C MET A 363 -2.67 -1.39 6.65
N THR A 364 -3.54 -0.80 7.48
CA THR A 364 -3.59 0.66 7.63
C THR A 364 -2.27 1.19 8.18
N ILE A 365 -1.77 0.64 9.28
CA ILE A 365 -0.50 1.08 9.86
C ILE A 365 0.66 0.85 8.87
N TRP A 366 0.66 -0.31 8.19
CA TRP A 366 1.67 -0.62 7.18
C TRP A 366 1.69 0.40 6.03
N VAL A 367 0.54 0.72 5.40
CA VAL A 367 0.52 1.68 4.28
C VAL A 367 0.89 3.09 4.73
N LEU A 368 0.53 3.50 5.95
CA LEU A 368 0.92 4.79 6.51
C LEU A 368 2.43 4.89 6.69
N VAL A 369 3.07 3.88 7.27
CA VAL A 369 4.52 3.85 7.46
C VAL A 369 5.24 3.69 6.12
N ALA A 370 4.79 2.78 5.24
CA ALA A 370 5.39 2.57 3.93
C ALA A 370 5.32 3.83 3.04
N SER A 371 4.29 4.66 3.20
CA SER A 371 4.17 5.92 2.46
C SER A 371 5.23 6.96 2.84
N MET A 372 5.88 6.84 4.00
CA MET A 372 7.02 7.71 4.38
C MET A 372 8.27 7.45 3.54
N SER A 373 8.36 6.30 2.87
CA SER A 373 9.47 5.93 1.99
C SER A 373 9.02 5.61 0.55
N GLY A 374 7.76 5.88 0.22
CA GLY A 374 7.15 5.55 -1.07
C GLY A 374 6.05 6.52 -1.48
N SER A 375 5.21 6.11 -2.42
CA SER A 375 4.03 6.88 -2.83
C SER A 375 2.96 6.89 -1.75
N GLY A 376 2.35 8.07 -1.55
CA GLY A 376 1.33 8.30 -0.51
C GLY A 376 -0.11 8.11 -1.01
N ILE A 377 -0.91 9.17 -0.86
CA ILE A 377 -2.38 9.16 -1.03
C ILE A 377 -2.89 8.80 -2.43
N THR A 378 -2.04 8.72 -3.44
CA THR A 378 -2.41 8.31 -4.81
C THR A 378 -2.08 6.85 -5.11
N ASP A 379 -1.45 6.14 -4.17
CA ASP A 379 -1.21 4.71 -4.29
C ASP A 379 -2.53 3.95 -4.11
N ALA A 380 -2.83 3.03 -5.03
CA ALA A 380 -4.07 2.26 -5.01
C ALA A 380 -4.23 1.46 -3.71
N THR A 381 -3.16 0.81 -3.24
CA THR A 381 -3.17 0.03 -2.00
C THR A 381 -3.48 0.91 -0.80
N PHE A 382 -2.90 2.13 -0.76
CA PHE A 382 -3.19 3.12 0.27
C PHE A 382 -4.68 3.50 0.25
N CYS A 383 -5.20 3.91 -0.91
CA CYS A 383 -6.58 4.37 -1.06
C CYS A 383 -7.60 3.29 -0.69
N PHE A 384 -7.39 2.06 -1.18
CA PHE A 384 -8.32 0.96 -0.91
C PHE A 384 -8.27 0.52 0.55
N THR A 385 -7.10 0.55 1.18
CA THR A 385 -6.95 0.27 2.61
C THR A 385 -7.67 1.32 3.46
N MET A 386 -7.55 2.62 3.14
CA MET A 386 -8.26 3.69 3.86
C MET A 386 -9.77 3.57 3.71
N CYS A 387 -10.23 3.20 2.52
CA CYS A 387 -11.64 2.94 2.27
C CYS A 387 -12.15 1.76 3.10
N LEU A 388 -11.42 0.66 3.13
CA LEU A 388 -11.75 -0.53 3.91
C LEU A 388 -11.80 -0.22 5.40
N LEU A 389 -10.80 0.50 5.93
CA LEU A 389 -10.77 0.95 7.33
C LEU A 389 -11.99 1.78 7.69
N GLY A 390 -12.29 2.82 6.88
CA GLY A 390 -13.43 3.72 7.12
C GLY A 390 -14.77 2.97 7.11
N THR A 391 -14.90 2.00 6.22
CA THR A 391 -16.07 1.12 6.12
C THR A 391 -16.28 0.27 7.37
N ILE A 392 -15.22 -0.39 7.83
CA ILE A 392 -15.26 -1.30 8.99
C ILE A 392 -15.48 -0.52 10.28
N TYR A 393 -14.79 0.62 10.42
CA TYR A 393 -14.96 1.49 11.58
C TYR A 393 -16.41 1.96 11.73
N TYR A 394 -17.05 2.36 10.63
CA TYR A 394 -18.45 2.75 10.64
C TYR A 394 -19.37 1.60 11.05
N ARG A 395 -19.19 0.39 10.47
CA ARG A 395 -19.96 -0.80 10.85
C ARG A 395 -19.80 -1.17 12.31
N SER A 396 -18.60 -1.10 12.83
CA SER A 396 -18.35 -1.43 14.25
C SER A 396 -19.07 -0.51 15.21
N LYS A 397 -19.30 0.76 14.82
CA LYS A 397 -20.07 1.73 15.62
C LYS A 397 -21.58 1.59 15.44
N SER A 398 -22.06 1.31 14.23
CA SER A 398 -23.49 1.15 13.97
C SER A 398 -24.08 -0.10 14.62
N ASN A 399 -23.27 -1.15 14.86
CA ASN A 399 -23.70 -2.35 15.58
C ASN A 399 -23.66 -2.19 17.12
N LEU A 400 -23.26 -1.02 17.63
CA LEU A 400 -23.24 -0.67 19.06
C LEU A 400 -24.42 0.21 19.47
N ILE A 401 -25.27 0.61 18.51
CA ILE A 401 -26.53 1.33 18.70
C ILE A 401 -27.67 0.38 18.41
#